data_c6c75db608414306b46d2e705bede2c4
#
_entry.id   c6c75db608414306b46d2e705bede2c4
#
_cell.length_a   1.000
_cell.length_b   1.000
_cell.length_c   1.000
_cell.angle_alpha   90.00
_cell.angle_beta   90.00
_cell.angle_gamma   90.00
#
_symmetry.space_group_name_H-M   'P 1'
#
loop_
_entity.id
_entity.type
_entity.pdbx_description
1 polymer ?
#
loop_
_entity_poly.entity_id
_entity_poly.type
_entity_poly.pdbx_seq_one_letter_code
_entity_poly.pdbx_strand_id
1 'polypeptide(L)'
;MPFLYYNAHPYQFEVDDCVKRAITVTTGMDYMDAQRGLNQHKKITGAEKFNTDGNPQSYVENVLGFPRVTIPKKTDGTRVTANEFCKTHPKGRFIISMSRHWSAVIIGTIPDTWDCGNKELLSYHAVTPFKRADRIPIRYGFIIRREANNKASVSFYDENGSCFTRMISAEHIDGYREYLLDMGKHEAIDWEDERWK
;
A
#
# COMPACT_ATOMS: atom_id res chain seq x y z
N MET A 1 -13.03 17.76 8.40
CA MET A 1 -13.04 16.31 8.63
C MET A 1 -11.68 15.79 8.20
N PRO A 2 -11.08 14.84 8.92
CA PRO A 2 -9.72 14.35 8.59
C PRO A 2 -9.67 13.37 7.40
N PHE A 3 -10.80 13.08 6.74
CA PHE A 3 -10.86 12.17 5.60
C PHE A 3 -10.36 12.82 4.31
N LEU A 4 -9.52 12.10 3.58
CA LEU A 4 -9.05 12.42 2.24
C LEU A 4 -9.27 11.18 1.35
N TYR A 5 -10.05 11.32 0.27
CA TYR A 5 -10.15 10.22 -0.70
C TYR A 5 -8.79 9.94 -1.32
N TYR A 6 -8.31 8.73 -1.16
CA TYR A 6 -7.05 8.27 -1.75
C TYR A 6 -7.10 6.76 -1.98
N ASN A 7 -6.80 6.34 -3.20
CA ASN A 7 -6.69 4.94 -3.55
C ASN A 7 -5.24 4.59 -3.93
N ALA A 8 -4.55 3.85 -3.07
CA ALA A 8 -3.17 3.42 -3.32
C ALA A 8 -3.06 2.24 -4.31
N HIS A 9 -4.20 1.69 -4.76
CA HIS A 9 -4.19 0.61 -5.73
C HIS A 9 -3.75 1.14 -7.11
N PRO A 10 -2.75 0.51 -7.78
CA PRO A 10 -2.18 1.03 -9.03
C PRO A 10 -3.19 1.20 -10.17
N TYR A 11 -4.30 0.48 -10.12
CA TYR A 11 -5.36 0.54 -11.14
C TYR A 11 -6.66 1.17 -10.64
N GLN A 12 -6.64 1.81 -9.47
CA GLN A 12 -7.81 2.42 -8.85
C GLN A 12 -8.97 1.45 -8.56
N PHE A 13 -8.71 0.14 -8.54
CA PHE A 13 -9.72 -0.85 -8.17
C PHE A 13 -9.96 -0.85 -6.66
N GLU A 14 -11.22 -0.99 -6.27
CA GLU A 14 -11.67 -1.11 -4.89
C GLU A 14 -12.06 -2.56 -4.61
N VAL A 15 -11.08 -3.40 -4.32
CA VAL A 15 -11.29 -4.82 -4.02
C VAL A 15 -10.59 -5.18 -2.74
N ASP A 16 -11.25 -5.74 -1.76
CA ASP A 16 -10.75 -6.36 -0.50
C ASP A 16 -9.25 -6.19 -0.16
N ASP A 17 -8.70 -5.01 -0.41
CA ASP A 17 -7.28 -4.71 -0.38
C ASP A 17 -6.89 -3.66 0.67
N CYS A 18 -7.82 -3.32 1.56
CA CYS A 18 -7.64 -2.28 2.58
C CYS A 18 -6.34 -2.45 3.39
N VAL A 19 -5.95 -3.70 3.68
CA VAL A 19 -4.69 -4.01 4.37
C VAL A 19 -3.48 -3.58 3.54
N LYS A 20 -3.47 -3.91 2.25
CA LYS A 20 -2.37 -3.55 1.34
C LYS A 20 -2.25 -2.04 1.19
N ARG A 21 -3.38 -1.36 1.01
CA ARG A 21 -3.43 0.11 0.93
C ARG A 21 -2.92 0.76 2.21
N ALA A 22 -3.39 0.31 3.37
CA ALA A 22 -2.95 0.85 4.65
C ALA A 22 -1.44 0.71 4.84
N ILE A 23 -0.86 -0.45 4.52
CA ILE A 23 0.60 -0.68 4.57
C ILE A 23 1.32 0.24 3.59
N THR A 24 0.91 0.26 2.32
CA THR A 24 1.52 1.10 1.27
C THR A 24 1.55 2.57 1.68
N VAL A 25 0.41 3.10 2.08
CA VAL A 25 0.26 4.53 2.41
C VAL A 25 1.10 4.92 3.63
N THR A 26 1.13 4.09 4.66
CA THR A 26 1.84 4.42 5.90
C THR A 26 3.33 4.22 5.80
N THR A 27 3.78 3.14 5.18
CA THR A 27 5.21 2.79 5.11
C THR A 27 5.93 3.47 3.95
N GLY A 28 5.21 3.90 2.91
CA GLY A 28 5.77 4.28 1.63
C GLY A 28 6.30 3.10 0.80
N MET A 29 5.98 1.87 1.19
CA MET A 29 6.26 0.66 0.41
C MET A 29 5.42 0.67 -0.87
N ASP A 30 5.95 0.09 -1.94
CA ASP A 30 5.16 -0.15 -3.14
C ASP A 30 3.98 -1.09 -2.86
N TYR A 31 2.84 -0.84 -3.50
CA TYR A 31 1.64 -1.67 -3.32
C TYR A 31 1.87 -3.14 -3.66
N MET A 32 2.63 -3.40 -4.73
CA MET A 32 2.93 -4.77 -5.14
C MET A 32 3.92 -5.45 -4.19
N ASP A 33 4.82 -4.68 -3.57
CA ASP A 33 5.72 -5.20 -2.54
C ASP A 33 4.96 -5.56 -1.27
N ALA A 34 4.01 -4.72 -0.84
CA ALA A 34 3.11 -5.03 0.25
C ALA A 34 2.29 -6.31 -0.05
N GLN A 35 1.78 -6.44 -1.27
CA GLN A 35 1.06 -7.64 -1.70
C GLN A 35 1.95 -8.90 -1.69
N ARG A 36 3.17 -8.80 -2.23
CA ARG A 36 4.12 -9.92 -2.24
C ARG A 36 4.50 -10.35 -0.83
N GLY A 37 4.82 -9.37 0.03
CA GLY A 37 5.17 -9.64 1.42
C GLY A 37 4.06 -10.34 2.18
N LEU A 38 2.82 -9.86 2.08
CA LEU A 38 1.66 -10.50 2.70
C LEU A 38 1.40 -11.91 2.17
N ASN A 39 1.53 -12.13 0.86
CA ASN A 39 1.34 -13.44 0.25
C ASN A 39 2.46 -14.43 0.62
N GLN A 40 3.69 -13.96 0.74
CA GLN A 40 4.81 -14.77 1.18
C GLN A 40 4.67 -15.13 2.66
N HIS A 41 4.30 -14.19 3.50
CA HIS A 41 4.06 -14.40 4.92
C HIS A 41 2.92 -15.39 5.15
N LYS A 42 1.84 -15.28 4.38
CA LYS A 42 0.74 -16.24 4.36
C LYS A 42 1.22 -17.69 4.14
N LYS A 43 2.15 -17.90 3.20
CA LYS A 43 2.69 -19.26 2.95
C LYS A 43 3.47 -19.79 4.16
N ILE A 44 4.19 -18.91 4.86
CA ILE A 44 4.97 -19.28 6.04
C ILE A 44 4.07 -19.59 7.23
N THR A 45 3.01 -18.79 7.43
CA THR A 45 2.10 -18.94 8.58
C THR A 45 1.00 -19.97 8.38
N GLY A 46 0.79 -20.43 7.14
CA GLY A 46 -0.30 -21.34 6.79
C GLY A 46 -1.69 -20.68 6.78
N ALA A 47 -1.76 -19.34 6.80
CA ALA A 47 -3.03 -18.61 6.75
C ALA A 47 -3.77 -18.91 5.43
N GLU A 48 -5.09 -18.97 5.48
CA GLU A 48 -5.92 -19.30 4.31
C GLU A 48 -5.90 -18.17 3.27
N LYS A 49 -6.01 -16.92 3.75
CA LYS A 49 -5.97 -15.71 2.90
C LYS A 49 -4.95 -14.71 3.44
N PHE A 50 -4.45 -13.83 2.58
CA PHE A 50 -3.46 -12.82 2.96
C PHE A 50 -4.01 -11.82 4.00
N ASN A 51 -5.32 -11.62 4.07
CA ASN A 51 -6.01 -10.66 4.93
C ASN A 51 -6.82 -11.29 6.07
N THR A 52 -6.65 -12.58 6.34
CA THR A 52 -7.35 -13.31 7.40
C THR A 52 -6.37 -13.99 8.38
N ASP A 53 -6.91 -14.65 9.38
CA ASP A 53 -6.19 -15.53 10.32
C ASP A 53 -5.00 -14.87 11.03
N GLY A 54 -5.12 -13.56 11.27
CA GLY A 54 -4.03 -12.79 11.89
C GLY A 54 -2.81 -12.54 11.00
N ASN A 55 -2.83 -13.00 9.76
CA ASN A 55 -1.71 -12.85 8.84
C ASN A 55 -1.25 -11.40 8.63
N PRO A 56 -2.14 -10.41 8.39
CA PRO A 56 -1.73 -9.02 8.26
C PRO A 56 -1.07 -8.48 9.53
N GLN A 57 -1.62 -8.83 10.67
CA GLN A 57 -1.12 -8.44 11.98
C GLN A 57 0.30 -8.95 12.19
N SER A 58 0.47 -10.26 12.03
CA SER A 58 1.76 -10.94 12.16
C SER A 58 2.79 -10.41 11.16
N TYR A 59 2.38 -10.09 9.94
CA TYR A 59 3.25 -9.49 8.94
C TYR A 59 3.76 -8.10 9.38
N VAL A 60 2.85 -7.23 9.84
CA VAL A 60 3.21 -5.88 10.28
C VAL A 60 4.09 -5.92 11.54
N GLU A 61 3.81 -6.81 12.47
CA GLU A 61 4.58 -6.95 13.72
C GLU A 61 5.93 -7.62 13.50
N ASN A 62 5.97 -8.76 12.84
CA ASN A 62 7.14 -9.62 12.81
C ASN A 62 8.03 -9.42 11.59
N VAL A 63 7.49 -8.93 10.47
CA VAL A 63 8.26 -8.68 9.25
C VAL A 63 8.58 -7.21 9.07
N LEU A 64 7.60 -6.32 9.28
CA LEU A 64 7.83 -4.88 9.15
C LEU A 64 8.37 -4.24 10.44
N GLY A 65 8.26 -4.93 11.58
CA GLY A 65 8.81 -4.49 12.85
C GLY A 65 8.01 -3.39 13.56
N PHE A 66 6.72 -3.25 13.25
CA PHE A 66 5.85 -2.25 13.87
C PHE A 66 4.93 -2.89 14.93
N PRO A 67 5.22 -2.71 16.22
CA PRO A 67 4.45 -3.32 17.29
C PRO A 67 2.98 -2.88 17.28
N ARG A 68 2.09 -3.80 17.65
CA ARG A 68 0.67 -3.52 17.82
C ARG A 68 0.39 -2.86 19.16
N VAL A 69 -0.43 -1.82 19.14
CA VAL A 69 -1.01 -1.22 20.33
C VAL A 69 -2.52 -1.44 20.30
N THR A 70 -3.03 -2.21 21.26
CA THR A 70 -4.48 -2.46 21.40
C THR A 70 -5.15 -1.25 22.03
N ILE A 71 -6.29 -0.83 21.48
CA ILE A 71 -7.10 0.28 22.03
C ILE A 71 -8.11 -0.30 23.02
N PRO A 72 -8.04 0.07 24.30
CA PRO A 72 -8.99 -0.39 25.29
C PRO A 72 -10.39 0.20 25.04
N LYS A 73 -11.39 -0.48 25.57
CA LYS A 73 -12.74 0.10 25.66
C LYS A 73 -12.76 1.20 26.71
N LYS A 74 -13.55 2.24 26.44
CA LYS A 74 -13.92 3.28 27.41
C LYS A 74 -14.87 2.68 28.46
N THR A 75 -15.16 3.42 29.52
CA THR A 75 -16.07 3.00 30.60
C THR A 75 -17.50 2.76 30.12
N ASP A 76 -17.92 3.41 29.05
CA ASP A 76 -19.22 3.22 28.40
C ASP A 76 -19.27 2.02 27.44
N GLY A 77 -18.18 1.26 27.34
CA GLY A 77 -18.06 0.09 26.48
C GLY A 77 -17.66 0.39 25.03
N THR A 78 -17.61 1.66 24.61
CA THR A 78 -17.18 2.10 23.27
C THR A 78 -15.64 2.14 23.18
N ARG A 79 -15.12 2.34 21.98
CA ARG A 79 -13.69 2.63 21.72
C ARG A 79 -13.51 4.00 21.08
N VAL A 80 -12.29 4.43 21.03
CA VAL A 80 -11.89 5.63 20.27
C VAL A 80 -12.20 5.41 18.80
N THR A 81 -12.87 6.37 18.17
CA THR A 81 -13.13 6.37 16.72
C THR A 81 -11.87 6.84 15.96
N ALA A 82 -11.82 6.55 14.65
CA ALA A 82 -10.71 7.03 13.82
C ALA A 82 -10.62 8.57 13.79
N ASN A 83 -11.73 9.28 13.82
CA ASN A 83 -11.78 10.74 13.93
C ASN A 83 -11.21 11.26 15.27
N GLU A 84 -11.54 10.62 16.37
CA GLU A 84 -10.97 10.96 17.69
C GLU A 84 -9.46 10.66 17.73
N PHE A 85 -9.05 9.55 17.15
CA PHE A 85 -7.64 9.17 17.04
C PHE A 85 -6.84 10.20 16.25
N CYS A 86 -7.35 10.67 15.12
CA CYS A 86 -6.71 11.73 14.33
C CYS A 86 -6.51 13.02 15.12
N LYS A 87 -7.48 13.40 15.96
CA LYS A 87 -7.37 14.61 16.81
C LYS A 87 -6.27 14.46 17.87
N THR A 88 -6.14 13.29 18.46
CA THR A 88 -5.14 13.02 19.49
C THR A 88 -3.76 12.68 18.93
N HIS A 89 -3.69 12.30 17.65
CA HIS A 89 -2.46 11.96 16.94
C HIS A 89 -2.28 12.84 15.69
N PRO A 90 -2.12 14.17 15.86
CA PRO A 90 -2.01 15.10 14.73
C PRO A 90 -0.67 14.99 13.99
N LYS A 91 0.26 14.19 14.48
CA LYS A 91 1.58 13.91 13.89
C LYS A 91 1.80 12.41 13.78
N GLY A 92 2.72 12.03 12.91
CA GLY A 92 3.09 10.62 12.71
C GLY A 92 2.27 9.90 11.66
N ARG A 93 2.57 8.62 11.52
CA ARG A 93 1.92 7.69 10.59
C ARG A 93 1.47 6.46 11.35
N PHE A 94 0.28 6.01 11.09
CA PHE A 94 -0.29 4.87 11.80
C PHE A 94 -1.09 3.99 10.84
N ILE A 95 -0.86 2.68 10.93
CA ILE A 95 -1.82 1.70 10.44
C ILE A 95 -2.87 1.54 11.52
N ILE A 96 -4.13 1.73 11.19
CA ILE A 96 -5.25 1.56 12.13
C ILE A 96 -6.11 0.37 11.71
N SER A 97 -6.52 -0.43 12.68
CA SER A 97 -7.43 -1.56 12.44
C SER A 97 -8.78 -1.36 13.12
N MET A 98 -9.81 -1.68 12.39
CA MET A 98 -11.22 -1.60 12.77
C MET A 98 -11.88 -2.95 12.48
N SER A 99 -13.15 -3.13 12.87
CA SER A 99 -13.88 -4.32 12.46
C SER A 99 -13.99 -4.41 10.94
N ARG A 100 -13.40 -5.46 10.38
CA ARG A 100 -13.39 -5.79 8.94
C ARG A 100 -12.75 -4.73 8.03
N HIS A 101 -11.94 -3.81 8.60
CA HIS A 101 -11.29 -2.79 7.80
C HIS A 101 -9.97 -2.33 8.41
N TRP A 102 -8.99 -2.09 7.55
CA TRP A 102 -7.74 -1.45 7.88
C TRP A 102 -7.61 -0.15 7.10
N SER A 103 -7.07 0.87 7.73
CA SER A 103 -6.82 2.15 7.09
C SER A 103 -5.51 2.76 7.58
N ALA A 104 -5.20 3.94 7.07
CA ALA A 104 -4.03 4.72 7.44
C ALA A 104 -4.44 6.01 8.15
N VAL A 105 -3.59 6.48 9.06
CA VAL A 105 -3.62 7.87 9.53
C VAL A 105 -2.26 8.49 9.26
N ILE A 106 -2.24 9.59 8.52
CA ILE A 106 -1.04 10.35 8.17
C ILE A 106 -1.23 11.80 8.61
N ILE A 107 -0.47 12.22 9.62
CA ILE A 107 -0.51 13.61 10.13
C ILE A 107 -1.97 14.04 10.42
N GLY A 108 -2.71 13.21 11.16
CA GLY A 108 -4.10 13.47 11.54
C GLY A 108 -5.12 13.38 10.41
N THR A 109 -4.75 12.85 9.24
CA THR A 109 -5.63 12.67 8.08
C THR A 109 -5.81 11.19 7.79
N ILE A 110 -7.00 10.78 7.34
CA ILE A 110 -7.33 9.41 6.94
C ILE A 110 -7.36 9.34 5.41
N PRO A 111 -6.29 8.92 4.74
CA PRO A 111 -6.29 8.65 3.30
C PRO A 111 -6.87 7.26 3.04
N ASP A 112 -8.09 7.20 2.51
CA ASP A 112 -8.80 5.94 2.23
C ASP A 112 -9.77 6.12 1.05
N THR A 113 -10.34 5.03 0.56
CA THR A 113 -11.34 5.04 -0.51
C THR A 113 -12.74 5.38 -0.02
N TRP A 114 -12.98 5.35 1.30
CA TRP A 114 -14.24 5.76 1.91
C TRP A 114 -14.02 6.33 3.33
N ASP A 115 -14.94 7.18 3.79
CA ASP A 115 -14.83 7.79 5.11
C ASP A 115 -15.15 6.79 6.24
N CYS A 116 -14.09 6.25 6.82
CA CYS A 116 -14.15 5.36 7.97
C CYS A 116 -14.01 6.09 9.32
N GLY A 117 -14.04 7.42 9.33
CA GLY A 117 -13.75 8.25 10.50
C GLY A 117 -14.58 7.96 11.75
N ASN A 118 -15.83 7.51 11.58
CA ASN A 118 -16.74 7.17 12.68
C ASN A 118 -16.62 5.70 13.15
N LYS A 119 -15.74 4.90 12.56
CA LYS A 119 -15.49 3.52 13.01
C LYS A 119 -14.62 3.48 14.25
N GLU A 120 -14.95 2.58 15.16
CA GLU A 120 -14.18 2.31 16.37
C GLU A 120 -12.87 1.55 16.03
N LEU A 121 -11.79 1.97 16.65
CA LEU A 121 -10.50 1.32 16.48
C LEU A 121 -10.33 0.14 17.43
N LEU A 122 -9.80 -0.95 16.91
CA LEU A 122 -9.39 -2.13 17.69
C LEU A 122 -7.93 -2.02 18.13
N SER A 123 -7.07 -1.57 17.22
CA SER A 123 -5.65 -1.38 17.46
C SER A 123 -5.02 -0.46 16.43
N TYR A 124 -3.79 -0.08 16.69
CA TYR A 124 -2.94 0.63 15.73
C TYR A 124 -1.50 0.16 15.78
N HIS A 125 -0.74 0.48 14.75
CA HIS A 125 0.71 0.37 14.68
C HIS A 125 1.27 1.75 14.36
N ALA A 126 2.18 2.26 15.19
CA ALA A 126 2.96 3.45 14.85
C ALA A 126 4.01 3.06 13.81
N VAL A 127 4.06 3.77 12.70
CA VAL A 127 4.90 3.44 11.55
C VAL A 127 5.96 4.49 11.36
N THR A 128 7.20 4.05 11.31
CA THR A 128 8.30 4.86 10.75
C THR A 128 8.36 4.56 9.25
N PRO A 129 8.11 5.55 8.38
CA PRO A 129 8.15 5.30 6.94
C PRO A 129 9.56 4.86 6.55
N PHE A 130 9.66 3.93 5.63
CA PHE A 130 10.95 3.55 5.08
C PHE A 130 11.58 4.79 4.44
N LYS A 131 12.76 5.18 4.91
CA LYS A 131 13.52 6.22 4.24
C LYS A 131 13.87 5.73 2.83
N ARG A 132 13.90 6.66 1.90
CA ARG A 132 14.28 6.34 0.51
C ARG A 132 15.68 5.69 0.43
N ALA A 133 16.54 5.97 1.43
CA ALA A 133 17.88 5.38 1.57
C ALA A 133 17.86 4.00 2.25
N ASP A 134 16.83 3.67 3.03
CA ASP A 134 16.68 2.36 3.69
C ASP A 134 15.98 1.35 2.76
N ARG A 135 15.41 1.81 1.66
CA ARG A 135 15.10 0.92 0.55
C ARG A 135 16.45 0.48 0.00
N ILE A 136 16.74 -0.81 0.12
CA ILE A 136 17.69 -1.43 -0.82
C ILE A 136 17.28 -0.83 -2.16
N PRO A 137 18.16 -0.14 -2.89
CA PRO A 137 17.79 0.46 -4.15
C PRO A 137 17.48 -0.67 -5.12
N ILE A 138 16.29 -1.25 -4.97
CA ILE A 138 15.75 -2.07 -6.02
C ILE A 138 15.54 -1.06 -7.13
N ARG A 139 16.48 -1.01 -8.04
CA ARG A 139 16.41 -0.22 -9.27
C ARG A 139 15.30 -0.84 -10.11
N TYR A 140 14.06 -0.63 -9.66
CA TYR A 140 12.91 -0.96 -10.48
C TYR A 140 12.85 0.05 -11.62
N GLY A 141 13.56 -0.27 -12.68
CA GLY A 141 13.20 0.25 -13.97
C GLY A 141 11.86 -0.36 -14.39
N PHE A 142 11.06 0.38 -15.08
CA PHE A 142 9.90 -0.15 -15.78
C PHE A 142 9.96 0.29 -17.26
N ILE A 143 9.40 -0.54 -18.11
CA ILE A 143 9.21 -0.23 -19.54
C ILE A 143 7.74 -0.41 -19.85
N ILE A 144 7.13 0.56 -20.50
CA ILE A 144 5.75 0.47 -20.98
C ILE A 144 5.78 0.38 -22.51
N ARG A 145 5.26 -0.73 -23.05
CA ARG A 145 5.12 -0.93 -24.51
C ARG A 145 3.66 -0.98 -24.89
N ARG A 146 3.30 -0.30 -25.98
CA ARG A 146 1.98 -0.50 -26.59
C ARG A 146 1.95 -1.84 -27.28
N GLU A 147 0.89 -2.57 -27.03
CA GLU A 147 0.61 -3.88 -27.62
C GLU A 147 -0.58 -3.79 -28.58
N ALA A 148 -0.85 -4.86 -29.30
CA ALA A 148 -2.04 -4.98 -30.11
C ALA A 148 -3.33 -4.95 -29.24
N ASN A 149 -4.47 -4.72 -29.89
CA ASN A 149 -5.80 -4.78 -29.26
C ASN A 149 -6.00 -3.81 -28.08
N ASN A 150 -5.52 -2.57 -28.23
CA ASN A 150 -5.65 -1.51 -27.20
C ASN A 150 -5.09 -1.90 -25.83
N LYS A 151 -4.04 -2.71 -25.80
CA LYS A 151 -3.33 -3.11 -24.60
C LYS A 151 -1.96 -2.48 -24.53
N ALA A 152 -1.39 -2.46 -23.35
CA ALA A 152 0.01 -2.15 -23.12
C ALA A 152 0.61 -3.15 -22.11
N SER A 153 1.86 -3.49 -22.31
CA SER A 153 2.64 -4.25 -21.35
C SER A 153 3.46 -3.31 -20.48
N VAL A 154 3.48 -3.56 -19.18
CA VAL A 154 4.38 -2.90 -18.24
C VAL A 154 5.32 -3.93 -17.68
N SER A 155 6.58 -3.85 -18.07
CA SER A 155 7.64 -4.76 -17.63
C SER A 155 8.46 -4.09 -16.53
N PHE A 156 8.66 -4.80 -15.42
CA PHE A 156 9.44 -4.34 -14.28
C PHE A 156 10.70 -5.19 -14.16
N TYR A 157 11.82 -4.53 -13.96
CA TYR A 157 13.13 -5.15 -13.82
C TYR A 157 13.66 -4.93 -12.41
N ASP A 158 14.19 -5.97 -11.79
CA ASP A 158 14.96 -5.90 -10.57
C ASP A 158 16.46 -5.74 -10.85
N GLU A 159 17.27 -5.63 -9.79
CA GLU A 159 18.72 -5.48 -9.89
C GLU A 159 19.43 -6.67 -10.58
N ASN A 160 18.77 -7.83 -10.58
CA ASN A 160 19.31 -9.06 -11.16
C ASN A 160 18.83 -9.27 -12.60
N GLY A 161 18.10 -8.31 -13.17
CA GLY A 161 17.50 -8.43 -14.49
C GLY A 161 16.27 -9.33 -14.54
N SER A 162 15.76 -9.79 -13.40
CA SER A 162 14.49 -10.51 -13.36
C SER A 162 13.37 -9.58 -13.79
N CYS A 163 12.53 -10.06 -14.68
CA CYS A 163 11.43 -9.27 -15.23
C CYS A 163 10.10 -9.94 -14.92
N PHE A 164 9.12 -9.16 -14.51
CA PHE A 164 7.73 -9.57 -14.62
C PHE A 164 6.96 -8.54 -15.44
N THR A 165 6.06 -9.03 -16.26
CA THR A 165 5.27 -8.19 -17.16
C THR A 165 3.80 -8.21 -16.76
N ARG A 166 3.17 -7.07 -16.84
CA ARG A 166 1.74 -6.87 -16.59
C ARG A 166 1.08 -6.22 -17.78
N MET A 167 -0.13 -6.67 -18.08
CA MET A 167 -0.94 -6.07 -19.14
C MET A 167 -1.90 -5.05 -18.55
N ILE A 168 -1.99 -3.89 -19.18
CA ILE A 168 -2.95 -2.83 -18.86
C ILE A 168 -3.72 -2.43 -20.15
N SER A 169 -4.81 -1.66 -20.01
CA SER A 169 -5.41 -0.99 -21.15
C SER A 169 -4.51 0.16 -21.62
N ALA A 170 -4.38 0.35 -22.93
CA ALA A 170 -3.53 1.39 -23.50
C ALA A 170 -3.99 2.81 -23.11
N GLU A 171 -5.26 3.00 -22.79
CA GLU A 171 -5.81 4.27 -22.30
C GLU A 171 -5.28 4.67 -20.91
N HIS A 172 -4.76 3.73 -20.14
CA HIS A 172 -4.22 3.98 -18.80
C HIS A 172 -2.71 4.19 -18.76
N ILE A 173 -2.03 4.20 -19.92
CA ILE A 173 -0.57 4.30 -19.98
C ILE A 173 -0.05 5.54 -19.25
N ASP A 174 -0.59 6.71 -19.54
CA ASP A 174 -0.05 7.96 -19.03
C ASP A 174 -0.29 8.09 -17.52
N GLY A 175 -1.50 7.82 -17.05
CA GLY A 175 -1.79 7.84 -15.62
C GLY A 175 -0.99 6.79 -14.84
N TYR A 176 -0.75 5.63 -15.43
CA TYR A 176 0.05 4.60 -14.79
C TYR A 176 1.55 4.93 -14.77
N ARG A 177 2.05 5.58 -15.84
CA ARG A 177 3.41 6.12 -15.90
C ARG A 177 3.64 7.17 -14.82
N GLU A 178 2.76 8.17 -14.72
CA GLU A 178 2.83 9.20 -13.67
C GLU A 178 2.84 8.57 -12.28
N TYR A 179 1.93 7.64 -12.02
CA TYR A 179 1.89 6.92 -10.76
C TYR A 179 3.22 6.22 -10.43
N LEU A 180 3.84 5.54 -11.39
CA LEU A 180 5.11 4.85 -11.18
C LEU A 180 6.27 5.84 -10.93
N LEU A 181 6.29 6.97 -11.63
CA LEU A 181 7.28 8.02 -11.44
C LEU A 181 7.13 8.68 -10.06
N ASP A 182 5.90 8.96 -9.63
CA ASP A 182 5.61 9.51 -8.29
C ASP A 182 6.03 8.53 -7.17
N MET A 183 5.93 7.24 -7.43
CA MET A 183 6.45 6.20 -6.55
C MET A 183 7.99 6.11 -6.56
N GLY A 184 8.67 7.00 -7.29
CA GLY A 184 10.13 7.05 -7.39
C GLY A 184 10.72 5.91 -8.20
N LYS A 185 9.94 5.27 -9.07
CA LYS A 185 10.44 4.32 -10.04
C LYS A 185 11.00 5.05 -11.26
N HIS A 186 11.97 4.45 -11.92
CA HIS A 186 12.56 5.02 -13.12
C HIS A 186 12.00 4.31 -14.36
N GLU A 187 11.51 5.07 -15.32
CA GLU A 187 11.23 4.53 -16.64
C GLU A 187 12.59 4.19 -17.30
N ALA A 188 12.78 2.93 -17.60
CA ALA A 188 14.01 2.47 -18.27
C ALA A 188 13.94 2.84 -19.75
N ILE A 189 15.09 3.11 -20.33
CA ILE A 189 15.19 3.34 -21.78
C ILE A 189 14.90 2.00 -22.47
N ASP A 190 13.85 1.97 -23.26
CA ASP A 190 13.56 0.87 -24.18
C ASP A 190 14.23 1.17 -25.52
N TRP A 191 15.38 0.59 -25.77
CA TRP A 191 16.13 0.80 -27.00
C TRP A 191 15.40 0.29 -28.26
N GLU A 192 14.35 -0.48 -28.10
CA GLU A 192 13.48 -0.92 -29.19
C GLU A 192 12.34 0.10 -29.46
N ASP A 193 12.08 1.01 -28.53
CA ASP A 193 11.06 2.04 -28.65
C ASP A 193 11.57 3.19 -29.52
N GLU A 194 10.84 3.51 -30.60
CA GLU A 194 11.19 4.56 -31.54
C GLU A 194 11.28 5.96 -30.92
N ARG A 195 10.65 6.18 -29.76
CA ARG A 195 10.74 7.45 -29.00
C ARG A 195 12.16 7.75 -28.53
N TRP A 196 13.02 6.73 -28.46
CA TRP A 196 14.41 6.84 -27.99
C TRP A 196 15.44 6.71 -29.11
N LYS A 197 14.99 6.50 -30.37
CA LYS A 197 15.81 6.51 -31.58
C LYS A 197 15.84 7.89 -32.22
#